data_0e97e051456b75b32e5292b32332d153
#
_entry.id   0e97e051456b75b32e5292b32332d153
#
_cell.length_a   1.000
_cell.length_b   1.000
_cell.length_c   1.000
_cell.angle_alpha   90.00
_cell.angle_beta   90.00
_cell.angle_gamma   90.00
#
_symmetry.space_group_name_H-M   'P 1'
#
loop_
_entity.id
_entity.type
_entity.pdbx_description
1 polymer ?
#
loop_
_entity_poly.entity_id
_entity_poly.type
_entity_poly.pdbx_seq_one_letter_code
_entity_poly.pdbx_strand_id
1 'polypeptide(L)'
;MKQSSSSNHPSWALAFRRPGTELRLIRGNYYLYEYKTVYDKAKKRARKITGQLLGSITEKDGFIISSKRNLEKSIETNSKIANIQCREFGISKLVMDHFQIFSAVLQEAFADQWKEILAIAYCRFVYRCPLKSIPFRLASGYLPELLNMKPFSEKQSAIVLHSIGSDRENVLRYMKAFITPGEYLLMDATDIFSASEHIRLAQKGYNSRLQYNTQYSLMYIYSADNKMPVYYRLLAGNIREVKSFKLCLREAGLEKAIIIADKGFYSQTNLEMLLQEELLFILPLRRNNTMISYLDFKDNTFKTGDSFFTHEDRAIWYKTFVMQQFLDSFNRPIKVIVYLDEQLRIREEEDYLRRIKTHPENYSIQEYHNKKDRFGTIALLTGLEENEQQIYETYKSRMSIEMMFDSMKNVLDADHTYMQNEQTLQGWMFINHITLQWYQHLYIELKEKNLLKKISVNDYIQLLTDIKKIKINGYWYLNEFTSQTQKLVNKLGIKLI
;
A
#
# COMPACT_ATOMS: atom_id res chain seq x y z
N MET A 1 37.31 74.72 -41.49
CA MET A 1 37.67 74.09 -40.20
C MET A 1 36.53 74.28 -39.22
N LYS A 2 35.75 73.25 -38.95
CA LYS A 2 34.71 73.32 -37.91
C LYS A 2 35.39 72.90 -36.61
N GLN A 3 35.44 73.81 -35.61
CA GLN A 3 35.92 73.57 -34.27
C GLN A 3 35.15 72.46 -33.65
N SER A 4 35.87 71.43 -33.16
CA SER A 4 35.34 70.36 -32.36
C SER A 4 34.94 70.93 -30.98
N SER A 5 33.68 70.92 -30.65
CA SER A 5 33.20 71.23 -29.27
C SER A 5 33.86 70.27 -28.30
N SER A 6 34.76 70.80 -27.46
CA SER A 6 35.33 70.06 -26.32
C SER A 6 34.21 69.58 -25.44
N SER A 7 34.17 68.29 -25.17
CA SER A 7 33.19 67.70 -24.28
C SER A 7 33.46 68.17 -22.85
N ASN A 8 32.49 68.78 -22.15
CA ASN A 8 32.56 69.28 -20.76
C ASN A 8 32.67 68.19 -19.76
N HIS A 9 33.22 67.03 -20.10
CA HIS A 9 33.33 65.85 -19.18
C HIS A 9 34.81 65.57 -18.89
N PRO A 10 35.18 65.23 -17.67
CA PRO A 10 36.56 64.93 -17.28
C PRO A 10 37.07 63.69 -18.00
N SER A 11 38.40 63.64 -18.20
CA SER A 11 39.06 62.58 -18.95
C SER A 11 38.79 61.17 -18.37
N TRP A 12 38.79 61.08 -17.04
CA TRP A 12 38.48 59.80 -16.35
C TRP A 12 37.07 59.30 -16.62
N ALA A 13 36.06 60.16 -16.80
CA ALA A 13 34.71 59.72 -17.14
C ALA A 13 34.56 59.40 -18.64
N LEU A 14 35.31 60.11 -19.52
CA LEU A 14 35.31 59.88 -20.97
C LEU A 14 35.97 58.53 -21.34
N ALA A 15 36.89 58.04 -20.54
CA ALA A 15 37.55 56.75 -20.75
C ALA A 15 36.57 55.54 -20.83
N PHE A 16 35.41 55.63 -20.20
CA PHE A 16 34.39 54.58 -20.20
C PHE A 16 33.34 54.73 -21.30
N ARG A 17 33.40 55.78 -22.09
CA ARG A 17 32.45 56.01 -23.18
C ARG A 17 32.72 55.08 -24.35
N ARG A 18 31.70 54.36 -24.79
CA ARG A 18 31.75 53.42 -25.93
C ARG A 18 30.76 53.85 -27.03
N PRO A 19 30.92 53.37 -28.27
CA PRO A 19 29.89 53.56 -29.29
C PRO A 19 28.53 53.13 -28.81
N GLY A 20 27.49 53.92 -29.07
CA GLY A 20 26.12 53.63 -28.58
C GLY A 20 25.87 54.02 -27.13
N THR A 21 26.82 54.65 -26.41
CA THR A 21 26.66 55.12 -25.04
C THR A 21 26.81 56.64 -24.91
N GLU A 22 26.10 57.22 -23.92
CA GLU A 22 26.22 58.63 -23.56
C GLU A 22 26.48 58.81 -22.05
N LEU A 23 27.33 59.79 -21.76
CA LEU A 23 27.61 60.22 -20.37
C LEU A 23 26.62 61.32 -20.00
N ARG A 24 26.07 61.21 -18.79
CA ARG A 24 25.22 62.26 -18.19
C ARG A 24 25.73 62.60 -16.79
N LEU A 25 25.85 63.90 -16.53
CA LEU A 25 26.10 64.41 -15.20
C LEU A 25 24.75 64.70 -14.53
N ILE A 26 24.45 64.00 -13.47
CA ILE A 26 23.20 64.17 -12.72
C ILE A 26 23.56 64.35 -11.24
N ARG A 27 23.24 65.50 -10.68
CA ARG A 27 23.52 65.85 -9.29
C ARG A 27 24.98 65.58 -8.85
N GLY A 28 25.95 65.96 -9.72
CA GLY A 28 27.36 65.79 -9.43
C GLY A 28 27.99 64.44 -9.72
N ASN A 29 27.18 63.45 -10.10
CA ASN A 29 27.65 62.09 -10.42
C ASN A 29 27.55 61.80 -11.91
N TYR A 30 28.54 61.11 -12.46
CA TYR A 30 28.52 60.67 -13.84
C TYR A 30 27.82 59.32 -14.01
N TYR A 31 26.94 59.24 -15.00
CA TYR A 31 26.19 58.03 -15.35
C TYR A 31 26.35 57.71 -16.81
N LEU A 32 26.51 56.44 -17.15
CA LEU A 32 26.59 55.96 -18.51
C LEU A 32 25.27 55.33 -18.93
N TYR A 33 24.68 55.82 -20.01
CA TYR A 33 23.44 55.32 -20.58
C TYR A 33 23.67 54.76 -21.99
N GLU A 34 22.89 53.76 -22.37
CA GLU A 34 22.73 53.39 -23.76
C GLU A 34 21.94 54.47 -24.53
N TYR A 35 22.18 54.63 -25.82
CA TYR A 35 21.29 55.38 -26.68
C TYR A 35 21.15 54.71 -28.05
N LYS A 36 19.99 54.93 -28.68
CA LYS A 36 19.72 54.59 -30.07
C LYS A 36 19.38 55.86 -30.87
N THR A 37 19.79 55.93 -32.13
CA THR A 37 19.43 56.99 -33.03
C THR A 37 18.31 56.52 -33.94
N VAL A 38 17.16 57.14 -33.85
CA VAL A 38 15.96 56.81 -34.65
C VAL A 38 15.66 58.04 -35.57
N TYR A 39 15.40 57.76 -36.81
CA TYR A 39 15.03 58.85 -37.78
C TYR A 39 13.55 59.23 -37.56
N ASP A 40 13.33 60.52 -37.20
CA ASP A 40 12.01 61.09 -37.03
C ASP A 40 11.51 61.60 -38.37
N LYS A 41 10.60 60.86 -38.98
CA LYS A 41 10.04 61.19 -40.33
C LYS A 41 9.30 62.53 -40.37
N ALA A 42 8.65 62.93 -39.29
CA ALA A 42 7.88 64.16 -39.17
C ALA A 42 8.78 65.36 -39.10
N LYS A 43 9.95 65.25 -38.45
CA LYS A 43 10.91 66.34 -38.28
C LYS A 43 12.10 66.25 -39.25
N LYS A 44 12.07 65.26 -40.15
CA LYS A 44 13.14 65.00 -41.19
C LYS A 44 14.57 65.05 -40.61
N ARG A 45 14.74 64.51 -39.36
CA ARG A 45 16.05 64.50 -38.68
C ARG A 45 16.25 63.30 -37.84
N ALA A 46 17.48 62.89 -37.62
CA ALA A 46 17.82 61.84 -36.64
C ALA A 46 17.61 62.32 -35.20
N ARG A 47 16.92 61.57 -34.41
CA ARG A 47 16.69 61.85 -33.00
C ARG A 47 17.38 60.77 -32.14
N LYS A 48 18.12 61.21 -31.16
CA LYS A 48 18.74 60.38 -30.17
C LYS A 48 17.72 60.01 -29.09
N ILE A 49 17.52 58.74 -28.83
CA ILE A 49 16.65 58.23 -27.76
C ILE A 49 17.56 57.57 -26.73
N THR A 50 17.50 58.05 -25.50
CA THR A 50 18.24 57.48 -24.36
C THR A 50 17.63 56.16 -23.98
N GLY A 51 18.46 55.15 -23.84
CA GLY A 51 18.10 53.80 -23.40
C GLY A 51 18.37 53.59 -21.91
N GLN A 52 18.77 52.37 -21.57
CA GLN A 52 18.97 51.93 -20.18
C GLN A 52 20.21 52.55 -19.52
N LEU A 53 20.16 52.69 -18.17
CA LEU A 53 21.31 53.05 -17.36
C LEU A 53 22.27 51.86 -17.31
N LEU A 54 23.52 52.04 -17.76
CA LEU A 54 24.55 51.02 -17.70
C LEU A 54 25.25 50.96 -16.34
N GLY A 55 25.45 52.12 -15.71
CA GLY A 55 26.11 52.25 -14.43
C GLY A 55 26.49 53.67 -14.09
N SER A 56 27.13 53.85 -12.94
CA SER A 56 27.74 55.10 -12.49
C SER A 56 29.25 55.09 -12.71
N ILE A 57 29.86 56.28 -12.83
CA ILE A 57 31.32 56.43 -13.00
C ILE A 57 31.79 57.41 -11.93
N THR A 58 32.73 56.96 -11.13
CA THR A 58 33.42 57.80 -10.13
C THR A 58 34.90 57.86 -10.46
N GLU A 59 35.56 58.94 -10.03
CA GLU A 59 37.02 59.08 -10.25
C GLU A 59 37.84 58.04 -9.49
N LYS A 60 37.35 57.64 -8.29
CA LYS A 60 38.02 56.69 -7.39
C LYS A 60 37.84 55.25 -7.79
N ASP A 61 36.59 54.85 -8.11
CA ASP A 61 36.24 53.44 -8.27
C ASP A 61 36.01 53.05 -9.74
N GLY A 62 36.12 54.02 -10.68
CA GLY A 62 35.89 53.80 -12.07
C GLY A 62 34.41 53.55 -12.43
N PHE A 63 34.13 52.62 -13.36
CA PHE A 63 32.79 52.30 -13.80
C PHE A 63 32.16 51.22 -12.91
N ILE A 64 31.06 51.54 -12.23
CA ILE A 64 30.27 50.68 -11.39
C ILE A 64 28.97 50.32 -12.11
N ILE A 65 28.75 49.04 -12.38
CA ILE A 65 27.55 48.54 -13.07
C ILE A 65 26.29 48.81 -12.26
N SER A 66 25.23 49.25 -12.89
CA SER A 66 23.93 49.49 -12.25
C SER A 66 23.38 48.24 -11.58
N SER A 67 22.94 48.35 -10.34
CA SER A 67 22.30 47.25 -9.58
C SER A 67 21.05 46.70 -10.29
N LYS A 68 20.31 47.56 -11.02
CA LYS A 68 19.19 47.14 -11.85
C LYS A 68 19.62 46.18 -12.97
N ARG A 69 20.79 46.41 -13.60
CA ARG A 69 21.33 45.54 -14.66
C ARG A 69 21.83 44.21 -14.10
N ASN A 70 22.34 44.22 -12.89
CA ASN A 70 22.68 42.96 -12.16
C ASN A 70 21.43 42.16 -11.82
N LEU A 71 20.34 42.85 -11.46
CA LEU A 71 19.06 42.20 -11.20
C LEU A 71 18.46 41.58 -12.47
N GLU A 72 18.48 42.31 -13.59
CA GLU A 72 18.00 41.80 -14.90
C GLU A 72 18.85 40.60 -15.37
N LYS A 73 20.17 40.62 -15.22
CA LYS A 73 21.04 39.48 -15.53
C LYS A 73 20.75 38.29 -14.61
N SER A 74 20.47 38.53 -13.35
CA SER A 74 20.08 37.44 -12.41
C SER A 74 18.70 36.88 -12.77
N ILE A 75 17.78 37.70 -13.24
CA ILE A 75 16.45 37.27 -13.72
C ILE A 75 16.58 36.49 -15.04
N GLU A 76 17.41 36.92 -15.98
CA GLU A 76 17.71 36.16 -17.20
C GLU A 76 18.42 34.85 -16.93
N THR A 77 19.29 34.78 -15.93
CA THR A 77 19.95 33.54 -15.51
C THR A 77 18.92 32.61 -14.86
N ASN A 78 17.99 33.13 -14.06
CA ASN A 78 16.88 32.37 -13.48
C ASN A 78 15.84 31.95 -14.54
N SER A 79 15.61 32.72 -15.59
CA SER A 79 14.75 32.33 -16.73
C SER A 79 15.37 31.21 -17.58
N LYS A 80 16.69 31.04 -17.58
CA LYS A 80 17.37 29.86 -18.18
C LYS A 80 17.22 28.58 -17.37
N ILE A 81 16.77 28.65 -16.11
CA ILE A 81 16.38 27.52 -15.30
C ILE A 81 14.88 27.18 -15.49
N ALA A 82 14.23 27.68 -16.53
CA ALA A 82 12.78 27.56 -16.76
C ALA A 82 12.27 26.15 -17.03
N ASN A 83 13.12 25.15 -17.13
CA ASN A 83 12.77 23.73 -17.31
C ASN A 83 13.21 22.87 -16.13
N ILE A 84 12.80 23.23 -14.92
CA ILE A 84 12.98 22.37 -13.76
C ILE A 84 11.86 21.32 -13.77
N GLN A 85 12.23 20.06 -13.86
CA GLN A 85 11.31 18.95 -13.63
C GLN A 85 11.65 18.34 -12.26
N CYS A 86 10.64 18.11 -11.45
CA CYS A 86 10.79 17.45 -10.17
C CYS A 86 9.93 16.19 -10.17
N ARG A 87 10.54 15.02 -9.89
CA ARG A 87 9.84 13.73 -9.85
C ARG A 87 10.20 12.96 -8.60
N GLU A 88 9.24 12.28 -8.01
CA GLU A 88 9.53 11.44 -6.87
C GLU A 88 10.37 10.23 -7.31
N PHE A 89 11.42 9.94 -6.56
CA PHE A 89 12.42 8.94 -6.94
C PHE A 89 12.51 7.80 -5.93
N GLY A 90 12.52 8.10 -4.63
CA GLY A 90 12.79 7.11 -3.60
C GLY A 90 11.83 5.94 -3.62
N ILE A 91 10.52 6.20 -3.77
CA ILE A 91 9.52 5.14 -3.84
C ILE A 91 9.57 4.40 -5.18
N SER A 92 9.87 5.08 -6.29
CA SER A 92 10.11 4.45 -7.59
C SER A 92 11.29 3.49 -7.53
N LYS A 93 12.36 3.87 -6.82
CA LYS A 93 13.56 3.05 -6.61
C LYS A 93 13.26 1.85 -5.70
N LEU A 94 12.49 2.04 -4.63
CA LEU A 94 12.02 0.93 -3.80
C LEU A 94 11.32 -0.13 -4.65
N VAL A 95 10.35 0.27 -5.48
CA VAL A 95 9.59 -0.67 -6.31
C VAL A 95 10.50 -1.47 -7.25
N MET A 96 11.49 -0.80 -7.83
CA MET A 96 12.41 -1.48 -8.75
C MET A 96 13.41 -2.39 -8.04
N ASP A 97 13.86 -2.06 -6.83
CA ASP A 97 14.90 -2.80 -6.12
C ASP A 97 14.34 -3.88 -5.17
N HIS A 98 13.33 -3.53 -4.36
CA HIS A 98 12.80 -4.43 -3.32
C HIS A 98 11.72 -5.37 -3.84
N PHE A 99 11.00 -4.97 -4.90
CA PHE A 99 9.93 -5.80 -5.46
C PHE A 99 10.35 -6.54 -6.73
N GLN A 100 11.66 -6.80 -6.90
CA GLN A 100 12.19 -7.50 -8.07
C GLN A 100 11.56 -8.89 -8.27
N ILE A 101 11.31 -9.63 -7.19
CA ILE A 101 10.68 -10.95 -7.27
C ILE A 101 9.27 -10.85 -7.89
N PHE A 102 8.50 -9.84 -7.50
CA PHE A 102 7.15 -9.62 -8.04
C PHE A 102 7.19 -9.17 -9.50
N SER A 103 8.11 -8.26 -9.85
CA SER A 103 8.27 -7.79 -11.22
C SER A 103 8.82 -8.85 -12.16
N ALA A 104 9.69 -9.73 -11.69
CA ALA A 104 10.18 -10.87 -12.49
C ALA A 104 9.05 -11.86 -12.82
N VAL A 105 8.27 -12.26 -11.82
CA VAL A 105 7.10 -13.14 -12.01
C VAL A 105 6.05 -12.45 -12.90
N LEU A 106 5.86 -11.14 -12.74
CA LEU A 106 4.94 -10.38 -13.57
C LEU A 106 5.39 -10.34 -15.04
N GLN A 107 6.70 -10.16 -15.27
CA GLN A 107 7.28 -10.19 -16.61
C GLN A 107 7.15 -11.57 -17.28
N GLU A 108 7.29 -12.63 -16.51
CA GLU A 108 7.11 -14.01 -16.99
C GLU A 108 5.64 -14.31 -17.33
N ALA A 109 4.71 -13.84 -16.50
CA ALA A 109 3.28 -14.06 -16.70
C ALA A 109 2.69 -13.18 -17.80
N PHE A 110 3.15 -11.91 -17.94
CA PHE A 110 2.60 -10.87 -18.82
C PHE A 110 3.70 -10.18 -19.64
N ALA A 111 4.44 -10.91 -20.44
CA ALA A 111 5.63 -10.44 -21.16
C ALA A 111 5.44 -9.08 -21.87
N ASP A 112 4.29 -8.86 -22.52
CA ASP A 112 4.01 -7.68 -23.35
C ASP A 112 3.45 -6.48 -22.54
N GLN A 113 2.91 -6.71 -21.33
CA GLN A 113 2.15 -5.68 -20.57
C GLN A 113 2.65 -5.51 -19.14
N TRP A 114 3.70 -6.20 -18.71
CA TRP A 114 4.16 -6.16 -17.32
C TRP A 114 4.53 -4.77 -16.84
N LYS A 115 5.06 -3.90 -17.72
CA LYS A 115 5.43 -2.53 -17.36
C LYS A 115 4.20 -1.68 -17.04
N GLU A 116 3.17 -1.79 -17.85
CA GLU A 116 1.90 -1.09 -17.65
C GLU A 116 1.21 -1.59 -16.37
N ILE A 117 1.20 -2.90 -16.15
CA ILE A 117 0.65 -3.52 -14.93
C ILE A 117 1.42 -3.02 -13.71
N LEU A 118 2.74 -3.06 -13.75
CA LEU A 118 3.61 -2.56 -12.68
C LEU A 118 3.36 -1.07 -12.40
N ALA A 119 3.21 -0.25 -13.46
CA ALA A 119 2.95 1.18 -13.32
C ALA A 119 1.57 1.48 -12.72
N ILE A 120 0.53 0.72 -13.07
CA ILE A 120 -0.80 0.85 -12.46
C ILE A 120 -0.74 0.42 -10.99
N ALA A 121 -0.10 -0.72 -10.68
CA ALA A 121 0.09 -1.20 -9.32
C ALA A 121 0.87 -0.19 -8.47
N TYR A 122 1.94 0.40 -9.02
CA TYR A 122 2.69 1.47 -8.39
C TYR A 122 1.82 2.67 -8.03
N CYS A 123 1.02 3.18 -8.96
CA CYS A 123 0.13 4.31 -8.69
C CYS A 123 -0.91 3.96 -7.63
N ARG A 124 -1.41 2.74 -7.65
CA ARG A 124 -2.37 2.24 -6.67
C ARG A 124 -1.73 2.09 -5.28
N PHE A 125 -0.54 1.55 -5.21
CA PHE A 125 0.22 1.34 -3.98
C PHE A 125 0.62 2.65 -3.30
N VAL A 126 1.18 3.59 -4.07
CA VAL A 126 1.73 4.84 -3.52
C VAL A 126 0.64 5.87 -3.23
N TYR A 127 -0.29 6.06 -4.16
CA TYR A 127 -1.26 7.17 -4.13
C TYR A 127 -2.70 6.73 -3.86
N ARG A 128 -2.98 5.42 -3.83
CA ARG A 128 -4.34 4.86 -3.67
C ARG A 128 -5.34 5.48 -4.65
N CYS A 129 -4.85 5.92 -5.79
CA CYS A 129 -5.61 6.74 -6.70
C CYS A 129 -6.55 5.90 -7.60
N PRO A 130 -7.69 6.47 -8.02
CA PRO A 130 -8.55 5.88 -9.04
C PRO A 130 -7.89 5.96 -10.43
N LEU A 131 -8.39 5.18 -11.39
CA LEU A 131 -7.84 5.09 -12.76
C LEU A 131 -7.62 6.45 -13.42
N LYS A 132 -8.57 7.37 -13.28
CA LYS A 132 -8.49 8.73 -13.85
C LYS A 132 -7.26 9.54 -13.41
N SER A 133 -6.70 9.21 -12.26
CA SER A 133 -5.55 9.93 -11.69
C SER A 133 -4.21 9.30 -12.06
N ILE A 134 -4.18 8.08 -12.60
CA ILE A 134 -2.95 7.37 -12.97
C ILE A 134 -2.06 8.18 -13.91
N PRO A 135 -2.55 8.82 -15.00
CA PRO A 135 -1.69 9.59 -15.90
C PRO A 135 -0.93 10.71 -15.20
N PHE A 136 -1.59 11.44 -14.30
CA PHE A 136 -0.98 12.53 -13.53
C PHE A 136 0.09 12.01 -12.57
N ARG A 137 -0.19 10.89 -11.90
CA ARG A 137 0.74 10.28 -10.94
C ARG A 137 1.97 9.70 -11.63
N LEU A 138 1.81 9.04 -12.75
CA LEU A 138 2.93 8.58 -13.56
C LEU A 138 3.78 9.72 -14.10
N ALA A 139 3.16 10.82 -14.52
CA ALA A 139 3.90 11.99 -15.00
C ALA A 139 4.73 12.69 -13.90
N SER A 140 4.28 12.60 -12.63
CA SER A 140 5.01 13.15 -11.48
C SER A 140 6.04 12.17 -10.88
N GLY A 141 5.97 10.88 -11.23
CA GLY A 141 6.86 9.82 -10.78
C GLY A 141 8.10 9.65 -11.65
N TYR A 142 9.14 9.06 -11.07
CA TYR A 142 10.36 8.69 -11.78
C TYR A 142 10.31 7.27 -12.35
N LEU A 143 9.28 6.49 -11.99
CA LEU A 143 9.13 5.09 -12.44
C LEU A 143 9.11 4.95 -13.98
N PRO A 144 8.43 5.82 -14.77
CA PRO A 144 8.46 5.72 -16.22
C PRO A 144 9.87 5.83 -16.81
N GLU A 145 10.74 6.65 -16.21
CA GLU A 145 12.15 6.76 -16.61
C GLU A 145 12.92 5.46 -16.35
N LEU A 146 12.70 4.82 -15.17
CA LEU A 146 13.34 3.56 -14.80
C LEU A 146 12.90 2.39 -15.70
N LEU A 147 11.63 2.37 -16.11
CA LEU A 147 11.06 1.36 -16.99
C LEU A 147 11.28 1.65 -18.48
N ASN A 148 11.86 2.81 -18.82
CA ASN A 148 11.97 3.31 -20.18
C ASN A 148 10.62 3.22 -20.91
N MET A 149 9.57 3.77 -20.28
CA MET A 149 8.21 3.80 -20.83
C MET A 149 7.64 5.21 -20.84
N LYS A 150 6.72 5.47 -21.74
CA LYS A 150 5.96 6.73 -21.76
C LYS A 150 4.76 6.60 -20.81
N PRO A 151 4.41 7.66 -20.06
CA PRO A 151 3.15 7.70 -19.35
C PRO A 151 1.98 7.49 -20.31
N PHE A 152 0.99 6.74 -19.87
CA PHE A 152 -0.17 6.36 -20.68
C PHE A 152 -1.47 6.97 -20.16
N SER A 153 -2.50 7.02 -21.00
CA SER A 153 -3.79 7.64 -20.70
C SER A 153 -4.68 6.75 -19.80
N GLU A 154 -5.74 7.36 -19.23
CA GLU A 154 -6.78 6.62 -18.51
C GLU A 154 -7.41 5.53 -19.40
N LYS A 155 -7.67 5.83 -20.67
CA LYS A 155 -8.22 4.84 -21.61
C LYS A 155 -7.30 3.63 -21.80
N GLN A 156 -5.99 3.86 -21.89
CA GLN A 156 -5.01 2.77 -21.93
C GLN A 156 -4.98 1.96 -20.63
N SER A 157 -5.07 2.63 -19.47
CA SER A 157 -5.22 1.93 -18.19
C SER A 157 -6.41 0.99 -18.16
N ALA A 158 -7.57 1.45 -18.66
CA ALA A 158 -8.79 0.62 -18.74
C ALA A 158 -8.62 -0.57 -19.72
N ILE A 159 -7.94 -0.37 -20.85
CA ILE A 159 -7.62 -1.45 -21.82
C ILE A 159 -6.72 -2.49 -21.15
N VAL A 160 -5.68 -2.08 -20.45
CA VAL A 160 -4.77 -2.99 -19.73
C VAL A 160 -5.55 -3.80 -18.69
N LEU A 161 -6.39 -3.15 -17.88
CA LEU A 161 -7.22 -3.87 -16.89
C LEU A 161 -8.15 -4.87 -17.54
N HIS A 162 -8.80 -4.50 -18.64
CA HIS A 162 -9.68 -5.40 -19.37
C HIS A 162 -8.91 -6.60 -19.93
N SER A 163 -7.71 -6.38 -20.48
CA SER A 163 -6.82 -7.44 -20.99
C SER A 163 -6.44 -8.41 -19.86
N ILE A 164 -5.95 -7.90 -18.73
CA ILE A 164 -5.62 -8.73 -17.55
C ILE A 164 -6.82 -9.56 -17.09
N GLY A 165 -7.97 -8.91 -16.94
CA GLY A 165 -9.17 -9.59 -16.43
C GLY A 165 -9.78 -10.60 -17.40
N SER A 166 -9.44 -10.52 -18.69
CA SER A 166 -9.82 -11.50 -19.72
C SER A 166 -8.85 -12.68 -19.77
N ASP A 167 -7.68 -12.55 -19.16
CA ASP A 167 -6.61 -13.57 -19.19
C ASP A 167 -6.40 -14.17 -17.80
N ARG A 168 -7.36 -14.99 -17.37
CA ARG A 168 -7.30 -15.68 -16.07
C ARG A 168 -6.10 -16.63 -15.98
N GLU A 169 -5.63 -17.19 -17.07
CA GLU A 169 -4.51 -18.13 -17.09
C GLU A 169 -3.20 -17.45 -16.67
N ASN A 170 -2.90 -16.28 -17.23
CA ASN A 170 -1.71 -15.52 -16.84
C ASN A 170 -1.82 -14.94 -15.43
N VAL A 171 -3.02 -14.53 -14.97
CA VAL A 171 -3.26 -14.18 -13.57
C VAL A 171 -2.96 -15.36 -12.65
N LEU A 172 -3.40 -16.57 -12.99
CA LEU A 172 -3.10 -17.79 -12.22
C LEU A 172 -1.62 -18.13 -12.24
N ARG A 173 -0.94 -17.98 -13.40
CA ARG A 173 0.51 -18.20 -13.51
C ARG A 173 1.27 -17.31 -12.54
N TYR A 174 0.91 -16.01 -12.49
CA TYR A 174 1.50 -15.08 -11.53
C TYR A 174 1.26 -15.52 -10.09
N MET A 175 0.03 -15.86 -9.71
CA MET A 175 -0.32 -16.23 -8.35
C MET A 175 0.37 -17.51 -7.90
N LYS A 176 0.37 -18.54 -8.76
CA LYS A 176 0.98 -19.85 -8.47
C LYS A 176 2.49 -19.79 -8.23
N ALA A 177 3.19 -18.81 -8.81
CA ALA A 177 4.62 -18.62 -8.59
C ALA A 177 5.00 -18.32 -7.13
N PHE A 178 4.03 -17.89 -6.32
CA PHE A 178 4.22 -17.59 -4.88
C PHE A 178 3.74 -18.71 -3.96
N ILE A 179 3.33 -19.85 -4.51
CA ILE A 179 2.85 -21.00 -3.73
C ILE A 179 3.95 -22.05 -3.70
N THR A 180 4.38 -22.42 -2.50
CA THR A 180 5.36 -23.49 -2.31
C THR A 180 4.61 -24.84 -2.14
N PRO A 181 4.96 -25.88 -2.89
CA PRO A 181 4.34 -27.18 -2.71
C PRO A 181 4.46 -27.70 -1.28
N GLY A 182 3.35 -28.12 -0.69
CA GLY A 182 3.31 -28.69 0.65
C GLY A 182 3.23 -27.70 1.81
N GLU A 183 3.25 -26.38 1.56
CA GLU A 183 3.02 -25.38 2.61
C GLU A 183 1.57 -25.36 3.12
N TYR A 184 1.37 -24.91 4.35
CA TYR A 184 0.05 -24.68 4.90
C TYR A 184 -0.51 -23.34 4.44
N LEU A 185 -1.69 -23.38 3.83
CA LEU A 185 -2.37 -22.23 3.26
C LEU A 185 -3.67 -21.98 4.02
N LEU A 186 -3.82 -20.75 4.47
CA LEU A 186 -4.99 -20.30 5.20
C LEU A 186 -5.99 -19.72 4.19
N MET A 187 -7.25 -20.13 4.28
CA MET A 187 -8.32 -19.61 3.42
C MET A 187 -9.32 -18.83 4.25
N ASP A 188 -9.69 -17.66 3.77
CA ASP A 188 -10.76 -16.86 4.34
C ASP A 188 -11.41 -15.99 3.24
N ALA A 189 -12.61 -15.51 3.50
CA ALA A 189 -13.36 -14.69 2.55
C ALA A 189 -13.77 -13.36 3.18
N THR A 190 -13.86 -12.34 2.33
CA THR A 190 -14.34 -11.02 2.73
C THR A 190 -15.25 -10.43 1.65
N ASP A 191 -16.05 -9.42 2.01
CA ASP A 191 -16.96 -8.78 1.09
C ASP A 191 -16.38 -7.46 0.59
N ILE A 192 -16.61 -7.17 -0.70
CA ILE A 192 -16.27 -5.92 -1.38
C ILE A 192 -17.56 -5.29 -1.89
N PHE A 193 -17.82 -4.05 -1.51
CA PHE A 193 -18.99 -3.32 -1.96
C PHE A 193 -18.89 -2.93 -3.42
N SER A 194 -20.03 -2.97 -4.10
CA SER A 194 -20.14 -2.58 -5.49
C SER A 194 -21.32 -1.65 -5.70
N ALA A 195 -21.09 -0.57 -6.46
CA ALA A 195 -22.15 0.28 -6.96
C ALA A 195 -22.58 -0.10 -8.40
N SER A 196 -22.06 -1.20 -8.96
CA SER A 196 -22.36 -1.59 -10.34
C SER A 196 -23.68 -2.34 -10.45
N GLU A 197 -24.48 -1.95 -11.43
CA GLU A 197 -25.72 -2.64 -11.83
C GLU A 197 -25.51 -3.59 -13.02
N HIS A 198 -24.32 -3.55 -13.65
CA HIS A 198 -24.05 -4.27 -14.90
C HIS A 198 -23.20 -5.52 -14.73
N ILE A 199 -22.66 -5.77 -13.54
CA ILE A 199 -21.79 -6.90 -13.26
C ILE A 199 -22.58 -8.03 -12.59
N ARG A 200 -22.62 -9.20 -13.19
CA ARG A 200 -23.38 -10.36 -12.69
C ARG A 200 -22.95 -10.85 -11.31
N LEU A 201 -21.65 -10.70 -10.99
CA LEU A 201 -21.13 -11.06 -9.68
C LEU A 201 -21.59 -10.11 -8.57
N ALA A 202 -22.01 -8.87 -8.90
CA ALA A 202 -22.51 -7.90 -7.95
C ALA A 202 -23.94 -8.30 -7.52
N GLN A 203 -24.03 -8.98 -6.40
CA GLN A 203 -25.30 -9.47 -5.88
C GLN A 203 -25.54 -9.00 -4.45
N LYS A 204 -26.83 -8.86 -4.10
CA LYS A 204 -27.23 -8.50 -2.73
C LYS A 204 -26.96 -9.66 -1.78
N GLY A 205 -26.24 -9.36 -0.71
CA GLY A 205 -25.91 -10.31 0.33
C GLY A 205 -25.73 -9.62 1.68
N TYR A 206 -25.79 -10.40 2.76
CA TYR A 206 -25.41 -9.91 4.09
C TYR A 206 -23.90 -9.95 4.21
N ASN A 207 -23.31 -8.84 4.63
CA ASN A 207 -21.89 -8.75 4.94
C ASN A 207 -21.60 -9.06 6.42
N SER A 208 -20.32 -9.02 6.80
CA SER A 208 -19.88 -9.20 8.19
C SER A 208 -20.47 -8.17 9.17
N ARG A 209 -20.95 -7.00 8.67
CA ARG A 209 -21.63 -5.96 9.47
C ARG A 209 -23.13 -6.12 9.50
N LEU A 210 -23.68 -7.24 9.03
CA LEU A 210 -25.13 -7.54 8.92
C LEU A 210 -25.89 -6.52 8.03
N GLN A 211 -25.22 -5.87 7.10
CA GLN A 211 -25.81 -4.96 6.14
C GLN A 211 -26.13 -5.72 4.84
N TYR A 212 -27.30 -5.49 4.29
CA TYR A 212 -27.75 -6.10 3.04
C TYR A 212 -27.43 -5.17 1.86
N ASN A 213 -26.26 -5.36 1.27
CA ASN A 213 -25.77 -4.49 0.20
C ASN A 213 -25.41 -5.29 -1.05
N THR A 214 -25.32 -4.59 -2.19
CA THR A 214 -24.73 -5.16 -3.41
C THR A 214 -23.23 -5.27 -3.22
N GLN A 215 -22.70 -6.49 -3.37
CA GLN A 215 -21.32 -6.81 -3.05
C GLN A 215 -20.80 -7.98 -3.89
N TYR A 216 -19.48 -8.16 -3.89
CA TYR A 216 -18.79 -9.37 -4.31
C TYR A 216 -18.26 -10.08 -3.08
N SER A 217 -18.20 -11.40 -3.09
CA SER A 217 -17.40 -12.15 -2.14
C SER A 217 -16.00 -12.34 -2.71
N LEU A 218 -14.98 -11.99 -1.94
CA LEU A 218 -13.58 -12.11 -2.31
C LEU A 218 -12.92 -13.14 -1.42
N MET A 219 -12.59 -14.28 -2.00
CA MET A 219 -11.86 -15.33 -1.33
C MET A 219 -10.37 -15.15 -1.52
N TYR A 220 -9.62 -15.28 -0.42
CA TYR A 220 -8.17 -15.24 -0.41
C TYR A 220 -7.58 -16.53 0.14
N ILE A 221 -6.42 -16.90 -0.42
CA ILE A 221 -5.50 -17.88 0.15
C ILE A 221 -4.25 -17.13 0.55
N TYR A 222 -3.85 -17.33 1.81
CA TYR A 222 -2.70 -16.70 2.43
C TYR A 222 -1.67 -17.77 2.80
N SER A 223 -0.43 -17.60 2.38
CA SER A 223 0.68 -18.45 2.80
C SER A 223 1.11 -18.08 4.21
N ALA A 224 1.02 -19.04 5.13
CA ALA A 224 1.51 -18.83 6.50
C ALA A 224 3.02 -18.74 6.56
N ASP A 225 3.73 -19.46 5.70
CA ASP A 225 5.19 -19.52 5.63
C ASP A 225 5.76 -18.23 5.02
N ASN A 226 5.24 -17.83 3.85
CA ASN A 226 5.64 -16.61 3.16
C ASN A 226 5.01 -15.33 3.76
N LYS A 227 4.05 -15.48 4.68
CA LYS A 227 3.32 -14.39 5.35
C LYS A 227 2.70 -13.38 4.38
N MET A 228 2.14 -13.86 3.28
CA MET A 228 1.59 -13.01 2.22
C MET A 228 0.39 -13.66 1.51
N PRO A 229 -0.51 -12.87 0.89
CA PRO A 229 -1.56 -13.40 0.03
C PRO A 229 -0.96 -13.98 -1.25
N VAL A 230 -1.35 -15.21 -1.59
CA VAL A 230 -0.80 -15.92 -2.75
C VAL A 230 -1.84 -16.20 -3.84
N TYR A 231 -3.13 -16.17 -3.50
CA TYR A 231 -4.20 -16.41 -4.44
C TYR A 231 -5.47 -15.68 -4.02
N TYR A 232 -6.26 -15.25 -5.00
CA TYR A 232 -7.61 -14.73 -4.76
C TYR A 232 -8.59 -15.19 -5.85
N ARG A 233 -9.88 -15.18 -5.50
CA ARG A 233 -10.99 -15.35 -6.44
C ARG A 233 -12.17 -14.46 -6.07
N LEU A 234 -12.74 -13.79 -7.09
CA LEU A 234 -14.03 -13.11 -6.96
C LEU A 234 -15.16 -14.10 -7.17
N LEU A 235 -16.14 -14.03 -6.30
CA LEU A 235 -17.36 -14.83 -6.31
C LEU A 235 -18.58 -13.91 -6.27
N ALA A 236 -19.74 -14.41 -6.65
CA ALA A 236 -20.98 -13.65 -6.50
C ALA A 236 -21.28 -13.38 -5.02
N GLY A 237 -21.74 -12.18 -4.70
CA GLY A 237 -21.91 -11.69 -3.32
C GLY A 237 -22.95 -12.43 -2.47
N ASN A 238 -23.72 -13.34 -3.05
CA ASN A 238 -24.68 -14.19 -2.36
C ASN A 238 -24.18 -15.64 -2.16
N ILE A 239 -23.01 -15.98 -2.73
CA ILE A 239 -22.44 -17.34 -2.59
C ILE A 239 -21.72 -17.44 -1.25
N ARG A 240 -22.19 -18.35 -0.41
CA ARG A 240 -21.50 -18.87 0.78
C ARG A 240 -21.11 -20.32 0.45
N GLU A 241 -19.96 -20.72 0.23
CA GLU A 241 -18.77 -20.96 0.51
C GLU A 241 -18.02 -22.28 0.39
N VAL A 242 -18.35 -23.41 1.01
CA VAL A 242 -17.52 -24.61 1.00
C VAL A 242 -17.25 -25.15 -0.42
N LYS A 243 -18.27 -25.12 -1.30
CA LYS A 243 -18.10 -25.53 -2.70
C LYS A 243 -17.12 -24.61 -3.47
N SER A 244 -17.13 -23.33 -3.12
CA SER A 244 -16.22 -22.35 -3.69
C SER A 244 -14.79 -22.56 -3.25
N PHE A 245 -14.57 -23.03 -2.01
CA PHE A 245 -13.23 -23.39 -1.51
C PHE A 245 -12.59 -24.50 -2.35
N LYS A 246 -13.32 -25.60 -2.59
CA LYS A 246 -12.79 -26.69 -3.43
C LYS A 246 -12.45 -26.22 -4.84
N LEU A 247 -13.28 -25.36 -5.43
CA LEU A 247 -13.01 -24.77 -6.74
C LEU A 247 -11.72 -23.93 -6.71
N CYS A 248 -11.53 -23.10 -5.67
CA CYS A 248 -10.32 -22.30 -5.52
C CYS A 248 -9.08 -23.17 -5.33
N LEU A 249 -9.14 -24.23 -4.54
CA LEU A 249 -8.03 -25.16 -4.34
C LEU A 249 -7.64 -25.83 -5.65
N ARG A 250 -8.61 -26.36 -6.38
CA ARG A 250 -8.36 -27.00 -7.69
C ARG A 250 -7.76 -26.02 -8.72
N GLU A 251 -8.29 -24.81 -8.81
CA GLU A 251 -7.78 -23.77 -9.72
C GLU A 251 -6.36 -23.36 -9.33
N ALA A 252 -6.10 -23.19 -8.03
CA ALA A 252 -4.77 -22.87 -7.52
C ALA A 252 -3.77 -24.03 -7.63
N GLY A 253 -4.25 -25.26 -7.86
CA GLY A 253 -3.41 -26.46 -7.93
C GLY A 253 -2.89 -26.89 -6.55
N LEU A 254 -3.72 -26.69 -5.50
CA LEU A 254 -3.34 -26.92 -4.12
C LEU A 254 -3.80 -28.29 -3.64
N GLU A 255 -2.88 -29.04 -3.04
CA GLU A 255 -3.16 -30.35 -2.43
C GLU A 255 -3.53 -30.22 -0.97
N LYS A 256 -3.00 -29.20 -0.27
CA LYS A 256 -3.21 -28.98 1.17
C LYS A 256 -3.50 -27.52 1.44
N ALA A 257 -4.70 -27.24 1.91
CA ALA A 257 -5.05 -25.94 2.45
C ALA A 257 -5.93 -26.15 3.67
N ILE A 258 -5.71 -25.36 4.71
CA ILE A 258 -6.49 -25.40 5.92
C ILE A 258 -7.52 -24.29 5.87
N ILE A 259 -8.79 -24.66 5.97
CA ILE A 259 -9.87 -23.69 6.07
C ILE A 259 -9.96 -23.25 7.52
N ILE A 260 -9.61 -21.99 7.78
CA ILE A 260 -9.80 -21.37 9.07
C ILE A 260 -10.92 -20.35 8.93
N ALA A 261 -12.05 -20.66 9.55
CA ALA A 261 -13.22 -19.82 9.49
C ALA A 261 -13.48 -19.07 10.80
N ASP A 262 -14.38 -18.11 10.77
CA ASP A 262 -14.85 -17.45 11.98
C ASP A 262 -15.86 -18.29 12.78
N LYS A 263 -16.25 -17.82 13.99
CA LYS A 263 -17.23 -18.51 14.84
C LYS A 263 -18.63 -18.64 14.23
N GLY A 264 -18.93 -17.85 13.20
CA GLY A 264 -20.22 -17.87 12.51
C GLY A 264 -20.31 -18.93 11.43
N PHE A 265 -19.16 -19.45 10.97
CA PHE A 265 -19.10 -20.42 9.89
C PHE A 265 -19.59 -21.82 10.33
N TYR A 266 -19.42 -22.19 11.59
CA TYR A 266 -19.82 -23.49 12.06
C TYR A 266 -21.33 -23.69 11.96
N SER A 267 -21.72 -24.64 11.14
CA SER A 267 -23.05 -25.27 11.12
C SER A 267 -22.88 -26.76 10.82
N GLN A 268 -23.86 -27.57 11.15
CA GLN A 268 -23.80 -29.01 10.85
C GLN A 268 -23.64 -29.24 9.34
N THR A 269 -24.39 -28.50 8.52
CA THR A 269 -24.32 -28.60 7.06
C THR A 269 -22.92 -28.22 6.51
N ASN A 270 -22.31 -27.17 7.04
CA ASN A 270 -20.97 -26.77 6.61
C ASN A 270 -19.94 -27.82 7.01
N LEU A 271 -20.04 -28.38 8.21
CA LEU A 271 -19.15 -29.43 8.67
C LEU A 271 -19.29 -30.68 7.76
N GLU A 272 -20.49 -31.15 7.51
CA GLU A 272 -20.75 -32.28 6.62
C GLU A 272 -20.16 -32.06 5.22
N MET A 273 -20.29 -30.86 4.67
CA MET A 273 -19.69 -30.51 3.38
C MET A 273 -18.16 -30.52 3.42
N LEU A 274 -17.51 -30.01 4.50
CA LEU A 274 -16.07 -30.07 4.65
C LEU A 274 -15.57 -31.52 4.72
N LEU A 275 -16.29 -32.38 5.43
CA LEU A 275 -15.99 -33.81 5.55
C LEU A 275 -16.19 -34.54 4.22
N GLN A 276 -17.30 -34.32 3.52
CA GLN A 276 -17.57 -34.91 2.18
C GLN A 276 -16.55 -34.51 1.12
N GLU A 277 -16.05 -33.28 1.20
CA GLU A 277 -15.06 -32.76 0.26
C GLU A 277 -13.61 -33.01 0.71
N GLU A 278 -13.42 -33.75 1.84
CA GLU A 278 -12.12 -34.11 2.42
C GLU A 278 -11.19 -32.90 2.68
N LEU A 279 -11.79 -31.75 2.99
CA LEU A 279 -11.05 -30.50 3.22
C LEU A 279 -10.50 -30.45 4.66
N LEU A 280 -9.25 -30.00 4.79
CA LEU A 280 -8.67 -29.70 6.09
C LEU A 280 -9.29 -28.44 6.68
N PHE A 281 -9.54 -28.44 7.99
CA PHE A 281 -10.17 -27.28 8.62
C PHE A 281 -9.78 -27.12 10.08
N ILE A 282 -9.89 -25.86 10.54
CA ILE A 282 -9.94 -25.49 11.96
C ILE A 282 -11.15 -24.57 12.12
N LEU A 283 -12.18 -25.03 12.81
CA LEU A 283 -13.40 -24.29 13.05
C LEU A 283 -13.52 -23.90 14.52
N PRO A 284 -13.57 -22.60 14.86
CA PRO A 284 -13.82 -22.19 16.23
C PRO A 284 -15.30 -22.41 16.57
N LEU A 285 -15.53 -23.11 17.67
CA LEU A 285 -16.87 -23.38 18.18
C LEU A 285 -17.30 -22.25 19.12
N ARG A 286 -18.60 -21.96 19.12
CA ARG A 286 -19.20 -21.10 20.16
C ARG A 286 -19.11 -21.83 21.50
N ARG A 287 -18.79 -21.12 22.59
CA ARG A 287 -18.61 -21.67 23.93
C ARG A 287 -19.84 -22.41 24.50
N ASN A 288 -21.01 -22.21 23.93
CA ASN A 288 -22.26 -22.92 24.27
C ASN A 288 -22.56 -24.12 23.34
N ASN A 289 -21.61 -24.50 22.45
CA ASN A 289 -21.79 -25.63 21.56
C ASN A 289 -21.84 -26.93 22.38
N THR A 290 -22.76 -27.83 22.02
CA THR A 290 -22.98 -29.10 22.69
C THR A 290 -21.83 -30.10 22.57
N MET A 291 -20.93 -29.92 21.60
CA MET A 291 -19.73 -30.73 21.44
C MET A 291 -18.67 -30.45 22.51
N ILE A 292 -18.82 -29.36 23.29
CA ILE A 292 -17.83 -28.96 24.30
C ILE A 292 -18.27 -29.42 25.66
N SER A 293 -17.46 -30.26 26.34
CA SER A 293 -17.60 -30.56 27.75
C SER A 293 -16.70 -29.64 28.59
N TYR A 294 -17.31 -28.96 29.56
CA TYR A 294 -16.58 -28.11 30.53
C TYR A 294 -16.44 -28.77 31.91
N LEU A 295 -16.80 -30.04 32.05
CA LEU A 295 -16.75 -30.74 33.35
C LEU A 295 -15.33 -30.74 33.93
N ASP A 296 -14.35 -31.12 33.10
CA ASP A 296 -12.95 -31.15 33.53
C ASP A 296 -12.38 -29.76 33.84
N PHE A 297 -12.95 -28.70 33.23
CA PHE A 297 -12.51 -27.33 33.46
C PHE A 297 -12.99 -26.75 34.79
N LYS A 298 -14.05 -27.30 35.35
CA LYS A 298 -14.61 -26.93 36.64
C LYS A 298 -13.65 -27.25 37.79
N ASP A 299 -13.06 -28.42 37.75
CA ASP A 299 -12.20 -28.94 38.81
C ASP A 299 -10.71 -28.84 38.47
N ASN A 300 -10.36 -28.29 37.34
CA ASN A 300 -8.98 -28.19 36.80
C ASN A 300 -8.27 -29.56 36.69
N THR A 301 -9.00 -30.67 36.64
CA THR A 301 -8.43 -32.02 36.60
C THR A 301 -7.65 -32.32 35.33
N PHE A 302 -7.88 -31.57 34.26
CA PHE A 302 -7.15 -31.68 32.98
C PHE A 302 -5.77 -31.05 33.02
N LYS A 303 -5.44 -30.20 34.02
CA LYS A 303 -4.15 -29.53 34.13
C LYS A 303 -3.06 -30.48 34.59
N THR A 304 -2.47 -31.21 33.67
CA THR A 304 -1.35 -32.12 33.87
C THR A 304 -0.08 -31.61 33.23
N GLY A 305 1.08 -32.21 33.51
CA GLY A 305 2.35 -31.79 32.91
C GLY A 305 2.40 -31.83 31.39
N ASP A 306 1.55 -32.66 30.77
CA ASP A 306 1.51 -32.84 29.31
C ASP A 306 0.37 -32.08 28.63
N SER A 307 -0.43 -31.31 29.37
CA SER A 307 -1.64 -30.64 28.88
C SER A 307 -1.50 -29.11 28.76
N PHE A 308 -0.28 -28.62 28.56
CA PHE A 308 -0.02 -27.20 28.32
C PHE A 308 1.18 -26.98 27.40
N PHE A 309 1.23 -25.77 26.84
CA PHE A 309 2.38 -25.24 26.10
C PHE A 309 2.49 -23.73 26.35
N THR A 310 3.63 -23.14 25.96
CA THR A 310 3.85 -21.71 26.07
C THR A 310 3.66 -21.03 24.70
N HIS A 311 2.84 -19.99 24.65
CA HIS A 311 2.62 -19.15 23.46
C HIS A 311 2.66 -17.68 23.88
N GLU A 312 3.55 -16.89 23.27
CA GLU A 312 3.75 -15.46 23.57
C GLU A 312 3.89 -15.18 25.09
N ASP A 313 4.78 -15.92 25.76
CA ASP A 313 5.03 -15.86 27.20
C ASP A 313 3.83 -16.20 28.10
N ARG A 314 2.78 -16.86 27.57
CA ARG A 314 1.62 -17.31 28.31
C ARG A 314 1.48 -18.82 28.27
N ALA A 315 1.15 -19.41 29.41
CA ALA A 315 0.79 -20.82 29.46
C ALA A 315 -0.64 -21.03 28.95
N ILE A 316 -0.77 -21.84 27.92
CA ILE A 316 -2.05 -22.24 27.34
C ILE A 316 -2.31 -23.70 27.71
N TRP A 317 -3.32 -23.95 28.52
CA TRP A 317 -3.77 -25.29 28.88
C TRP A 317 -4.72 -25.79 27.81
N TYR A 318 -4.79 -27.11 27.62
CA TYR A 318 -5.73 -27.70 26.67
C TYR A 318 -6.30 -29.06 27.12
N LYS A 319 -7.46 -29.38 26.55
CA LYS A 319 -8.09 -30.71 26.66
C LYS A 319 -8.65 -31.10 25.30
N THR A 320 -8.32 -32.32 24.86
CA THR A 320 -8.76 -32.86 23.55
C THR A 320 -9.87 -33.89 23.75
N PHE A 321 -10.91 -33.77 22.93
CA PHE A 321 -12.03 -34.71 22.88
C PHE A 321 -12.14 -35.26 21.46
N VAL A 322 -12.04 -36.59 21.30
CA VAL A 322 -12.24 -37.23 19.99
C VAL A 322 -13.74 -37.40 19.74
N MET A 323 -14.22 -36.98 18.58
CA MET A 323 -15.62 -37.02 18.22
C MET A 323 -15.97 -38.39 17.59
N GLN A 324 -16.39 -39.35 18.42
CA GLN A 324 -16.69 -40.73 18.00
C GLN A 324 -17.73 -40.78 16.85
N GLN A 325 -18.69 -39.88 16.83
CA GLN A 325 -19.75 -39.80 15.85
C GLN A 325 -19.28 -39.55 14.42
N PHE A 326 -18.01 -39.15 14.22
CA PHE A 326 -17.43 -38.90 12.90
C PHE A 326 -16.39 -39.93 12.47
N LEU A 327 -16.10 -40.95 13.31
CA LEU A 327 -15.06 -41.96 13.04
C LEU A 327 -15.37 -42.79 11.78
N ASP A 328 -16.65 -43.08 11.52
CA ASP A 328 -17.07 -43.90 10.39
C ASP A 328 -17.26 -43.08 9.09
N SER A 329 -17.27 -41.77 9.21
CA SER A 329 -17.59 -40.86 8.10
C SER A 329 -16.37 -40.17 7.47
N PHE A 330 -15.19 -40.35 8.07
CA PHE A 330 -13.99 -39.63 7.64
C PHE A 330 -12.73 -40.45 7.95
N ASN A 331 -11.80 -40.50 6.99
CA ASN A 331 -10.55 -41.27 7.14
C ASN A 331 -9.59 -40.72 8.22
N ARG A 332 -9.99 -39.74 8.99
CA ARG A 332 -9.19 -39.09 10.04
C ARG A 332 -10.02 -38.81 11.27
N PRO A 333 -9.42 -38.85 12.46
CA PRO A 333 -10.14 -38.52 13.68
C PRO A 333 -10.49 -37.04 13.73
N ILE A 334 -11.77 -36.73 13.88
CA ILE A 334 -12.25 -35.37 14.17
C ILE A 334 -12.17 -35.15 15.66
N LYS A 335 -11.54 -34.05 16.06
CA LYS A 335 -11.34 -33.71 17.47
C LYS A 335 -11.81 -32.30 17.81
N VAL A 336 -12.31 -32.12 19.02
CA VAL A 336 -12.53 -30.81 19.62
C VAL A 336 -11.43 -30.58 20.64
N ILE A 337 -10.69 -29.49 20.51
CA ILE A 337 -9.66 -29.10 21.45
C ILE A 337 -10.13 -27.82 22.14
N VAL A 338 -10.25 -27.89 23.46
CA VAL A 338 -10.58 -26.70 24.26
C VAL A 338 -9.30 -26.19 24.90
N TYR A 339 -8.93 -24.99 24.56
CA TYR A 339 -7.77 -24.28 25.11
C TYR A 339 -8.23 -23.30 26.19
N LEU A 340 -7.42 -23.14 27.23
CA LEU A 340 -7.63 -22.18 28.31
C LEU A 340 -6.42 -21.29 28.49
N ASP A 341 -6.63 -19.99 28.29
CA ASP A 341 -5.69 -18.92 28.60
C ASP A 341 -6.12 -18.26 29.93
N GLU A 342 -5.35 -18.47 31.00
CA GLU A 342 -5.66 -17.94 32.31
C GLU A 342 -5.66 -16.41 32.39
N GLN A 343 -4.81 -15.75 31.62
CA GLN A 343 -4.80 -14.28 31.58
C GLN A 343 -6.05 -13.74 30.89
N LEU A 344 -6.49 -14.42 29.82
CA LEU A 344 -7.74 -14.08 29.15
C LEU A 344 -8.94 -14.36 30.07
N ARG A 345 -8.91 -15.48 30.83
CA ARG A 345 -9.96 -15.83 31.79
C ARG A 345 -10.17 -14.72 32.80
N ILE A 346 -9.09 -14.26 33.44
CA ILE A 346 -9.15 -13.20 34.47
C ILE A 346 -9.75 -11.92 33.85
N ARG A 347 -9.30 -11.50 32.68
CA ARG A 347 -9.80 -10.29 32.01
C ARG A 347 -11.29 -10.39 31.65
N GLU A 348 -11.72 -11.53 31.14
CA GLU A 348 -13.12 -11.74 30.78
C GLU A 348 -14.02 -11.80 32.02
N GLU A 349 -13.54 -12.38 33.14
CA GLU A 349 -14.22 -12.42 34.42
C GLU A 349 -14.39 -11.00 34.99
N GLU A 350 -13.32 -10.22 35.05
CA GLU A 350 -13.36 -8.82 35.51
C GLU A 350 -14.31 -7.98 34.64
N ASP A 351 -14.26 -8.12 33.31
CA ASP A 351 -15.16 -7.42 32.40
C ASP A 351 -16.63 -7.80 32.63
N TYR A 352 -16.90 -9.10 32.83
CA TYR A 352 -18.26 -9.55 33.11
C TYR A 352 -18.79 -9.00 34.47
N LEU A 353 -17.99 -9.05 35.53
CA LEU A 353 -18.34 -8.50 36.84
C LEU A 353 -18.56 -6.98 36.78
N ARG A 354 -17.78 -6.26 35.97
CA ARG A 354 -18.00 -4.83 35.70
C ARG A 354 -19.33 -4.59 34.99
N ARG A 355 -19.69 -5.43 34.01
CA ARG A 355 -20.97 -5.33 33.27
C ARG A 355 -22.19 -5.60 34.16
N ILE A 356 -22.09 -6.46 35.14
CA ILE A 356 -23.17 -6.65 36.15
C ILE A 356 -23.48 -5.30 36.84
N LYS A 357 -22.46 -4.48 37.11
CA LYS A 357 -22.67 -3.15 37.75
C LYS A 357 -23.18 -2.08 36.77
N THR A 358 -22.73 -2.10 35.52
CA THR A 358 -23.06 -1.06 34.53
C THR A 358 -24.32 -1.36 33.73
N HIS A 359 -24.67 -2.63 33.55
CA HIS A 359 -25.82 -3.11 32.75
C HIS A 359 -26.55 -4.27 33.45
N PRO A 360 -27.10 -4.03 34.63
CA PRO A 360 -27.72 -5.08 35.46
C PRO A 360 -28.97 -5.71 34.80
N GLU A 361 -29.57 -5.03 33.83
CA GLU A 361 -30.68 -5.54 33.03
C GLU A 361 -30.27 -6.70 32.09
N ASN A 362 -28.99 -6.77 31.70
CA ASN A 362 -28.50 -7.75 30.74
C ASN A 362 -27.50 -8.76 31.34
N TYR A 363 -26.97 -8.50 32.55
CA TYR A 363 -25.97 -9.31 33.21
C TYR A 363 -26.31 -9.56 34.66
N SER A 364 -26.23 -10.82 35.08
CA SER A 364 -26.52 -11.22 36.44
C SER A 364 -25.43 -12.11 37.04
N ILE A 365 -25.38 -12.14 38.38
CA ILE A 365 -24.45 -13.03 39.13
C ILE A 365 -24.80 -14.52 38.91
N GLN A 366 -26.06 -14.85 38.70
CA GLN A 366 -26.49 -16.20 38.41
C GLN A 366 -25.99 -16.70 37.08
N GLU A 367 -26.07 -15.85 36.04
CA GLU A 367 -25.48 -16.12 34.71
C GLU A 367 -23.97 -16.19 34.75
N TYR A 368 -23.32 -15.37 35.59
CA TYR A 368 -21.88 -15.44 35.81
C TYR A 368 -21.50 -16.85 36.26
N HIS A 369 -22.15 -17.39 37.26
CA HIS A 369 -21.87 -18.77 37.73
C HIS A 369 -22.08 -19.84 36.67
N ASN A 370 -23.01 -19.63 35.74
CA ASN A 370 -23.26 -20.56 34.63
C ASN A 370 -22.23 -20.42 33.50
N LYS A 371 -21.52 -19.30 33.44
CA LYS A 371 -20.59 -18.97 32.34
C LYS A 371 -19.11 -19.00 32.78
N LYS A 372 -18.80 -18.92 34.07
CA LYS A 372 -17.44 -18.77 34.60
C LYS A 372 -16.45 -19.81 34.08
N ASP A 373 -16.87 -21.08 33.94
CA ASP A 373 -16.01 -22.17 33.47
C ASP A 373 -15.67 -22.07 31.97
N ARG A 374 -16.32 -21.16 31.25
CA ARG A 374 -16.11 -20.87 29.81
C ARG A 374 -15.21 -19.68 29.58
N PHE A 375 -14.94 -18.85 30.59
CA PHE A 375 -14.05 -17.68 30.43
C PHE A 375 -12.63 -18.15 30.13
N GLY A 376 -11.94 -17.38 29.29
CA GLY A 376 -10.60 -17.67 28.83
C GLY A 376 -10.49 -18.85 27.87
N THR A 377 -11.60 -19.51 27.51
CA THR A 377 -11.56 -20.68 26.64
C THR A 377 -11.74 -20.37 25.17
N ILE A 378 -11.03 -21.10 24.31
CA ILE A 378 -11.22 -21.16 22.86
C ILE A 378 -11.37 -22.64 22.51
N ALA A 379 -12.48 -23.01 21.90
CA ALA A 379 -12.71 -24.36 21.43
C ALA A 379 -12.58 -24.46 19.92
N LEU A 380 -11.75 -25.37 19.43
CA LEU A 380 -11.49 -25.61 18.01
C LEU A 380 -11.91 -27.02 17.63
N LEU A 381 -12.71 -27.13 16.57
CA LEU A 381 -13.04 -28.38 15.89
C LEU A 381 -12.10 -28.54 14.69
N THR A 382 -11.46 -29.69 14.57
CA THR A 382 -10.45 -29.92 13.53
C THR A 382 -10.34 -31.39 13.14
N GLY A 383 -9.97 -31.63 11.89
CA GLY A 383 -9.55 -32.93 11.37
C GLY A 383 -8.03 -33.00 11.10
N LEU A 384 -7.25 -32.04 11.62
CA LEU A 384 -5.79 -32.05 11.51
C LEU A 384 -5.16 -33.08 12.45
N GLU A 385 -4.08 -33.70 11.99
CA GLU A 385 -3.33 -34.70 12.75
C GLU A 385 -2.22 -34.08 13.61
N GLU A 386 -1.90 -32.81 13.39
CA GLU A 386 -0.90 -32.05 14.13
C GLU A 386 -1.20 -32.04 15.63
N ASN A 387 -0.16 -31.75 16.44
CA ASN A 387 -0.31 -31.62 17.89
C ASN A 387 -1.12 -30.35 18.24
N GLU A 388 -1.59 -30.30 19.46
CA GLU A 388 -2.49 -29.28 19.96
C GLU A 388 -1.87 -27.86 19.92
N GLN A 389 -0.55 -27.75 20.16
CA GLN A 389 0.18 -26.48 20.07
C GLN A 389 0.19 -25.97 18.62
N GLN A 390 0.54 -26.83 17.65
CA GLN A 390 0.56 -26.44 16.23
C GLN A 390 -0.83 -26.03 15.74
N ILE A 391 -1.89 -26.75 16.13
CA ILE A 391 -3.27 -26.39 15.79
C ILE A 391 -3.64 -25.02 16.36
N TYR A 392 -3.26 -24.73 17.61
CA TYR A 392 -3.49 -23.43 18.22
C TYR A 392 -2.75 -22.32 17.51
N GLU A 393 -1.47 -22.49 17.22
CA GLU A 393 -0.62 -21.52 16.51
C GLU A 393 -1.13 -21.28 15.08
N THR A 394 -1.55 -22.35 14.39
CA THR A 394 -2.17 -22.25 13.07
C THR A 394 -3.49 -21.48 13.12
N TYR A 395 -4.32 -21.71 14.13
CA TYR A 395 -5.53 -20.91 14.34
C TYR A 395 -5.19 -19.43 14.64
N LYS A 396 -4.16 -19.19 15.45
CA LYS A 396 -3.73 -17.81 15.77
C LYS A 396 -3.14 -17.09 14.56
N SER A 397 -2.56 -17.80 13.60
CA SER A 397 -2.08 -17.19 12.34
C SER A 397 -3.22 -16.59 11.49
N ARG A 398 -4.50 -16.94 11.77
CA ARG A 398 -5.67 -16.26 11.21
C ARG A 398 -5.66 -14.75 11.43
N MET A 399 -5.09 -14.27 12.54
CA MET A 399 -4.91 -12.83 12.74
C MET A 399 -4.14 -12.16 11.59
N SER A 400 -3.22 -12.89 10.95
CA SER A 400 -2.48 -12.35 9.79
C SER A 400 -3.39 -12.13 8.58
N ILE A 401 -4.38 -13.01 8.36
CA ILE A 401 -5.39 -12.84 7.30
C ILE A 401 -6.32 -11.66 7.65
N GLU A 402 -6.77 -11.56 8.90
CA GLU A 402 -7.61 -10.44 9.34
C GLU A 402 -6.88 -9.10 9.18
N MET A 403 -5.61 -9.03 9.58
CA MET A 403 -4.75 -7.85 9.36
C MET A 403 -4.52 -7.56 7.87
N MET A 404 -4.40 -8.59 7.05
CA MET A 404 -4.31 -8.45 5.60
C MET A 404 -5.58 -7.85 5.02
N PHE A 405 -6.77 -8.32 5.42
CA PHE A 405 -8.04 -7.75 4.98
C PHE A 405 -8.24 -6.31 5.48
N ASP A 406 -7.83 -6.02 6.71
CA ASP A 406 -7.82 -4.65 7.24
C ASP A 406 -6.92 -3.75 6.39
N SER A 407 -5.72 -4.22 6.06
CA SER A 407 -4.79 -3.49 5.19
C SER A 407 -5.37 -3.27 3.80
N MET A 408 -6.02 -4.27 3.22
CA MET A 408 -6.66 -4.16 1.91
C MET A 408 -7.79 -3.14 1.92
N LYS A 409 -8.69 -3.20 2.92
CA LYS A 409 -9.90 -2.37 2.99
C LYS A 409 -9.59 -0.95 3.45
N ASN A 410 -8.90 -0.80 4.57
CA ASN A 410 -8.75 0.47 5.26
C ASN A 410 -7.46 1.21 4.90
N VAL A 411 -6.42 0.50 4.46
CA VAL A 411 -5.14 1.12 4.08
C VAL A 411 -5.05 1.33 2.58
N LEU A 412 -5.44 0.34 1.78
CA LEU A 412 -5.38 0.42 0.31
C LEU A 412 -6.69 0.91 -0.32
N ASP A 413 -7.73 1.24 0.46
CA ASP A 413 -9.06 1.67 -0.04
C ASP A 413 -9.62 0.72 -1.10
N ALA A 414 -9.52 -0.58 -0.87
CA ALA A 414 -9.97 -1.60 -1.81
C ALA A 414 -11.28 -2.29 -1.38
N ASP A 415 -12.01 -1.72 -0.43
CA ASP A 415 -13.31 -2.21 0.04
C ASP A 415 -14.49 -1.84 -0.86
N HIS A 416 -14.24 -0.93 -1.82
CA HIS A 416 -15.24 -0.49 -2.81
C HIS A 416 -14.68 -0.56 -4.23
N THR A 417 -15.58 -0.80 -5.19
CA THR A 417 -15.24 -0.74 -6.60
C THR A 417 -16.31 -0.03 -7.41
N TYR A 418 -15.86 0.76 -8.40
CA TYR A 418 -16.70 1.52 -9.33
C TYR A 418 -16.59 0.96 -10.76
N MET A 419 -16.06 -0.26 -10.91
CA MET A 419 -15.93 -0.90 -12.21
C MET A 419 -17.32 -1.29 -12.74
N GLN A 420 -17.54 -1.08 -14.04
CA GLN A 420 -18.83 -1.35 -14.72
C GLN A 420 -18.77 -2.57 -15.63
N ASN A 421 -17.59 -3.17 -15.79
CA ASN A 421 -17.35 -4.33 -16.64
C ASN A 421 -16.64 -5.40 -15.84
N GLU A 422 -17.03 -6.67 -16.01
CA GLU A 422 -16.49 -7.79 -15.24
C GLU A 422 -15.01 -8.02 -15.47
N GLN A 423 -14.54 -7.95 -16.73
CA GLN A 423 -13.13 -8.11 -17.06
C GLN A 423 -12.28 -6.98 -16.44
N THR A 424 -12.76 -5.74 -16.54
CA THR A 424 -12.06 -4.61 -15.92
C THR A 424 -12.04 -4.74 -14.39
N LEU A 425 -13.10 -5.27 -13.77
CA LEU A 425 -13.14 -5.58 -12.34
C LEU A 425 -12.09 -6.64 -11.99
N GLN A 426 -12.02 -7.73 -12.73
CA GLN A 426 -11.02 -8.79 -12.50
C GLN A 426 -9.59 -8.24 -12.60
N GLY A 427 -9.30 -7.43 -13.62
CA GLY A 427 -8.01 -6.77 -13.77
C GLY A 427 -7.71 -5.80 -12.62
N TRP A 428 -8.69 -5.03 -12.18
CA TRP A 428 -8.54 -4.13 -11.03
C TRP A 428 -8.24 -4.89 -9.73
N MET A 429 -8.90 -6.03 -9.53
CA MET A 429 -8.62 -6.87 -8.37
C MET A 429 -7.23 -7.50 -8.43
N PHE A 430 -6.74 -7.83 -9.62
CA PHE A 430 -5.36 -8.27 -9.78
C PHE A 430 -4.34 -7.18 -9.41
N ILE A 431 -4.57 -5.95 -9.83
CA ILE A 431 -3.75 -4.80 -9.40
C ILE A 431 -3.77 -4.66 -7.87
N ASN A 432 -4.95 -4.73 -7.24
CA ASN A 432 -5.05 -4.64 -5.77
C ASN A 432 -4.36 -5.83 -5.09
N HIS A 433 -4.37 -7.01 -5.67
CA HIS A 433 -3.64 -8.17 -5.16
C HIS A 433 -2.12 -7.93 -5.15
N ILE A 434 -1.55 -7.43 -6.26
CA ILE A 434 -0.12 -7.07 -6.33
C ILE A 434 0.21 -6.00 -5.26
N THR A 435 -0.61 -4.96 -5.14
CA THR A 435 -0.36 -3.90 -4.14
C THR A 435 -0.46 -4.41 -2.71
N LEU A 436 -1.33 -5.38 -2.45
CA LEU A 436 -1.46 -6.03 -1.16
C LEU A 436 -0.25 -6.89 -0.84
N GLN A 437 0.30 -7.62 -1.83
CA GLN A 437 1.54 -8.36 -1.68
C GLN A 437 2.71 -7.43 -1.32
N TRP A 438 2.85 -6.31 -2.02
CA TRP A 438 3.88 -5.31 -1.74
C TRP A 438 3.74 -4.70 -0.34
N TYR A 439 2.50 -4.40 0.05
CA TYR A 439 2.22 -3.87 1.39
C TYR A 439 2.62 -4.88 2.49
N GLN A 440 2.22 -6.14 2.32
CA GLN A 440 2.56 -7.20 3.28
C GLN A 440 4.07 -7.45 3.33
N HIS A 441 4.74 -7.44 2.20
CA HIS A 441 6.19 -7.58 2.13
C HIS A 441 6.91 -6.50 2.95
N LEU A 442 6.56 -5.22 2.76
CA LEU A 442 7.11 -4.12 3.57
C LEU A 442 6.71 -4.22 5.04
N TYR A 443 5.48 -4.60 5.34
CA TYR A 443 5.02 -4.76 6.72
C TYR A 443 5.87 -5.79 7.46
N ILE A 444 6.12 -6.95 6.85
CA ILE A 444 6.96 -8.01 7.42
C ILE A 444 8.41 -7.53 7.58
N GLU A 445 8.97 -6.88 6.56
CA GLU A 445 10.32 -6.33 6.62
C GLU A 445 10.48 -5.33 7.78
N LEU A 446 9.54 -4.40 7.92
CA LEU A 446 9.55 -3.43 9.04
C LEU A 446 9.39 -4.12 10.40
N LYS A 447 8.57 -5.18 10.47
CA LYS A 447 8.36 -5.98 11.68
C LYS A 447 9.64 -6.70 12.09
N GLU A 448 10.30 -7.40 11.18
CA GLU A 448 11.53 -8.16 11.42
C GLU A 448 12.70 -7.26 11.81
N LYS A 449 12.76 -6.05 11.25
CA LYS A 449 13.74 -5.02 11.62
C LYS A 449 13.36 -4.22 12.88
N ASN A 450 12.27 -4.57 13.57
CA ASN A 450 11.74 -3.87 14.75
C ASN A 450 11.48 -2.37 14.52
N LEU A 451 11.04 -2.00 13.33
CA LEU A 451 10.79 -0.61 12.93
C LEU A 451 9.34 -0.19 13.07
N LEU A 452 8.37 -1.13 13.12
CA LEU A 452 6.93 -0.81 13.23
C LEU A 452 6.55 0.02 14.46
N LYS A 453 7.37 -0.04 15.54
CA LYS A 453 7.17 0.82 16.73
C LYS A 453 7.45 2.31 16.45
N LYS A 454 8.15 2.62 15.36
CA LYS A 454 8.64 3.98 15.03
C LYS A 454 8.01 4.53 13.76
N ILE A 455 7.65 3.67 12.81
CA ILE A 455 7.17 4.06 11.50
C ILE A 455 6.20 3.01 10.97
N SER A 456 5.05 3.44 10.47
CA SER A 456 4.13 2.58 9.74
C SER A 456 4.58 2.38 8.28
N VAL A 457 4.01 1.39 7.59
CA VAL A 457 4.25 1.22 6.14
C VAL A 457 3.86 2.47 5.36
N ASN A 458 2.76 3.13 5.73
CA ASN A 458 2.32 4.37 5.08
C ASN A 458 3.30 5.52 5.27
N ASP A 459 3.76 5.74 6.50
CA ASP A 459 4.76 6.79 6.78
C ASP A 459 6.05 6.52 6.00
N TYR A 460 6.43 5.24 5.88
CA TYR A 460 7.60 4.84 5.11
C TYR A 460 7.44 5.12 3.61
N ILE A 461 6.28 4.78 3.02
CA ILE A 461 5.95 5.13 1.63
C ILE A 461 6.04 6.65 1.45
N GLN A 462 5.44 7.42 2.36
CA GLN A 462 5.46 8.87 2.29
C GLN A 462 6.86 9.45 2.37
N LEU A 463 7.67 8.98 3.31
CA LEU A 463 9.07 9.38 3.44
C LEU A 463 9.86 9.15 2.14
N LEU A 464 9.61 8.03 1.46
CA LEU A 464 10.26 7.74 0.19
C LEU A 464 9.74 8.59 -0.97
N THR A 465 8.48 9.03 -0.95
CA THR A 465 7.96 9.98 -1.97
C THR A 465 8.57 11.37 -1.85
N ASP A 466 9.09 11.74 -0.67
CA ASP A 466 9.79 13.01 -0.46
C ASP A 466 11.24 13.00 -0.99
N ILE A 467 11.78 11.82 -1.29
CA ILE A 467 13.07 11.69 -1.98
C ILE A 467 12.83 11.83 -3.48
N LYS A 468 13.29 12.95 -4.04
CA LYS A 468 12.98 13.37 -5.40
C LYS A 468 14.24 13.48 -6.26
N LYS A 469 14.08 13.34 -7.56
CA LYS A 469 15.06 13.79 -8.55
C LYS A 469 14.58 15.07 -9.22
N ILE A 470 15.51 16.00 -9.36
CA ILE A 470 15.30 17.32 -9.97
C ILE A 470 16.13 17.36 -11.23
N LYS A 471 15.50 17.64 -12.38
CA LYS A 471 16.17 17.80 -13.67
C LYS A 471 16.48 19.26 -13.88
N ILE A 472 17.77 19.57 -14.01
CA ILE A 472 18.28 20.91 -14.29
C ILE A 472 19.18 20.81 -15.52
N ASN A 473 18.92 21.58 -16.55
CA ASN A 473 19.72 21.61 -17.80
C ASN A 473 19.93 20.21 -18.43
N GLY A 474 18.90 19.34 -18.32
CA GLY A 474 18.95 17.99 -18.90
C GLY A 474 19.48 16.89 -17.97
N TYR A 475 20.12 17.23 -16.85
CA TYR A 475 20.70 16.27 -15.90
C TYR A 475 19.82 16.12 -14.65
N TRP A 476 19.72 14.88 -14.14
CA TRP A 476 18.98 14.55 -12.94
C TRP A 476 19.87 14.62 -11.70
N TYR A 477 19.43 15.35 -10.67
CA TYR A 477 20.08 15.50 -9.36
C TYR A 477 19.13 14.97 -8.28
N LEU A 478 19.70 14.35 -7.25
CA LEU A 478 18.94 13.95 -6.06
C LEU A 478 18.72 15.19 -5.17
N ASN A 479 17.50 15.35 -4.61
CA ASN A 479 17.24 16.43 -3.65
C ASN A 479 17.97 16.16 -2.31
N GLU A 480 18.14 17.20 -1.55
CA GLU A 480 18.58 17.05 -0.15
C GLU A 480 17.45 16.40 0.69
N PHE A 481 17.84 15.56 1.61
CA PHE A 481 16.95 14.97 2.61
C PHE A 481 17.68 14.83 3.95
N THR A 482 16.92 14.70 5.03
CA THR A 482 17.47 14.74 6.38
C THR A 482 18.39 13.55 6.67
N SER A 483 19.33 13.73 7.60
CA SER A 483 20.19 12.64 8.08
C SER A 483 19.39 11.49 8.72
N GLN A 484 18.20 11.79 9.26
CA GLN A 484 17.27 10.79 9.78
C GLN A 484 16.68 9.93 8.65
N THR A 485 16.24 10.56 7.56
CA THR A 485 15.80 9.87 6.35
C THR A 485 16.88 8.97 5.78
N GLN A 486 18.14 9.48 5.69
CA GLN A 486 19.27 8.69 5.22
C GLN A 486 19.54 7.45 6.09
N LYS A 487 19.49 7.60 7.42
CA LYS A 487 19.66 6.46 8.34
C LYS A 487 18.60 5.39 8.16
N LEU A 488 17.34 5.80 7.93
CA LEU A 488 16.23 4.87 7.73
C LEU A 488 16.35 4.14 6.39
N VAL A 489 16.63 4.87 5.31
CA VAL A 489 16.85 4.33 3.96
C VAL A 489 18.00 3.31 3.97
N ASN A 490 19.13 3.63 4.62
CA ASN A 490 20.25 2.70 4.76
C ASN A 490 19.89 1.45 5.56
N LYS A 491 19.09 1.60 6.63
CA LYS A 491 18.64 0.48 7.47
C LYS A 491 17.75 -0.51 6.71
N LEU A 492 17.03 -0.03 5.73
CA LEU A 492 16.18 -0.82 4.85
C LEU A 492 16.90 -1.29 3.58
N GLY A 493 18.17 -0.94 3.41
CA GLY A 493 19.01 -1.42 2.31
C GLY A 493 18.70 -0.78 0.95
N ILE A 494 17.98 0.37 0.92
CA ILE A 494 17.67 1.06 -0.33
C ILE A 494 18.89 1.83 -0.81
N LYS A 495 19.36 1.52 -2.02
CA LYS A 495 20.46 2.21 -2.67
C LYS A 495 19.89 3.35 -3.52
N LEU A 496 20.05 4.59 -3.06
CA LEU A 496 19.57 5.79 -3.78
C LEU A 496 20.56 6.28 -4.86
N ILE A 497 21.79 5.85 -4.78
CA ILE A 497 22.91 6.19 -5.69
C ILE A 497 23.48 4.92 -6.28
#